data_7142304fcc53aee2f49387fb9b86c6d6
#
_entry.id   7142304fcc53aee2f49387fb9b86c6d6
#
_cell.length_a   1.000
_cell.length_b   1.000
_cell.length_c   1.000
_cell.angle_alpha   90.00
_cell.angle_beta   90.00
_cell.angle_gamma   90.00
#
_symmetry.space_group_name_H-M   'P 1'
#
loop_
_entity.id
_entity.type
_entity.pdbx_description
1 polymer ?
#
loop_
_entity_poly.entity_id
_entity_poly.type
_entity_poly.pdbx_seq_one_letter_code
_entity_poly.pdbx_strand_id
1 'polypeptide(L)'
;RMPSSSIPDEHSMKLLCDEFMSARKVLVLVAFSQPDEQLSQALLRLAELPQVVVLTESIANVRGKNLIPTIDRVYSVIDKAEWEDYAPELHWRISQGDHVVDTMQSLTCHIDSQAASFLEVLSRSVFPIESDYSMLWHRKEVIATRLHDDYIAHVGWCDLKAFSLILPAIPPGTALQLSNGTTVRYAQLFKCEQVLRSDCNRGVSGIEGSTSTAAGAACVGEEMTVLITGDMSFS
;
A
#
# COMPACT_ATOMS: atom_id res chain seq x y z
N ARG A 1 -25.64 12.51 0.76
CA ARG A 1 -26.00 11.17 1.28
C ARG A 1 -24.71 10.37 1.27
N MET A 2 -24.19 10.02 2.43
CA MET A 2 -23.12 9.01 2.48
C MET A 2 -23.73 7.68 1.99
N PRO A 3 -23.10 6.96 1.06
CA PRO A 3 -23.59 5.65 0.66
C PRO A 3 -23.54 4.73 1.89
N SER A 4 -24.59 3.95 2.07
CA SER A 4 -24.61 2.92 3.10
C SER A 4 -23.48 1.93 2.82
N SER A 5 -22.63 1.66 3.81
CA SER A 5 -21.61 0.62 3.75
C SER A 5 -22.33 -0.75 3.68
N SER A 6 -22.67 -1.20 2.50
CA SER A 6 -23.26 -2.51 2.34
C SER A 6 -22.14 -3.55 2.34
N ILE A 7 -21.93 -4.18 3.49
CA ILE A 7 -21.20 -5.46 3.52
C ILE A 7 -22.04 -6.46 2.69
N PRO A 8 -21.41 -7.34 1.87
CA PRO A 8 -22.15 -8.40 1.20
C PRO A 8 -23.03 -9.20 2.17
N ASP A 9 -24.17 -9.68 1.72
CA ASP A 9 -25.04 -10.52 2.55
C ASP A 9 -24.32 -11.78 3.04
N GLU A 10 -24.86 -12.43 4.05
CA GLU A 10 -24.23 -13.60 4.71
C GLU A 10 -23.90 -14.73 3.73
N HIS A 11 -24.77 -14.97 2.75
CA HIS A 11 -24.55 -16.01 1.75
C HIS A 11 -23.37 -15.64 0.82
N SER A 12 -23.35 -14.42 0.30
CA SER A 12 -22.27 -13.90 -0.54
C SER A 12 -20.96 -13.85 0.22
N MET A 13 -20.99 -13.42 1.48
CA MET A 13 -19.79 -13.41 2.34
C MET A 13 -19.20 -14.81 2.54
N LYS A 14 -20.07 -15.81 2.75
CA LYS A 14 -19.64 -17.20 2.88
C LYS A 14 -18.96 -17.71 1.60
N LEU A 15 -19.53 -17.45 0.43
CA LEU A 15 -18.95 -17.85 -0.85
C LEU A 15 -17.57 -17.20 -1.05
N LEU A 16 -17.42 -15.90 -0.73
CA LEU A 16 -16.15 -15.20 -0.83
C LEU A 16 -15.12 -15.76 0.17
N CYS A 17 -15.52 -16.11 1.38
CA CYS A 17 -14.63 -16.76 2.34
C CYS A 17 -14.19 -18.14 1.86
N ASP A 18 -15.10 -18.95 1.30
CA ASP A 18 -14.79 -20.28 0.77
C ASP A 18 -13.83 -20.17 -0.43
N GLU A 19 -14.04 -19.20 -1.33
CA GLU A 19 -13.13 -18.92 -2.44
C GLU A 19 -11.75 -18.47 -1.95
N PHE A 20 -11.69 -17.54 -0.99
CA PHE A 20 -10.44 -17.10 -0.37
C PHE A 20 -9.68 -18.28 0.26
N MET A 21 -10.38 -19.15 0.98
CA MET A 21 -9.80 -20.32 1.66
C MET A 21 -9.33 -21.41 0.70
N SER A 22 -9.83 -21.43 -0.54
CA SER A 22 -9.35 -22.35 -1.58
C SER A 22 -7.99 -21.93 -2.16
N ALA A 23 -7.61 -20.67 -2.01
CA ALA A 23 -6.38 -20.09 -2.55
C ALA A 23 -5.19 -20.34 -1.62
N ARG A 24 -4.13 -20.98 -2.15
CA ARG A 24 -2.86 -21.19 -1.45
C ARG A 24 -1.91 -19.99 -1.51
N LYS A 25 -2.19 -19.04 -2.40
CA LYS A 25 -1.40 -17.84 -2.63
C LYS A 25 -2.37 -16.67 -2.78
N VAL A 26 -2.39 -15.78 -1.82
CA VAL A 26 -3.23 -14.58 -1.82
C VAL A 26 -2.34 -13.35 -1.75
N LEU A 27 -2.45 -12.47 -2.73
CA LEU A 27 -1.77 -11.19 -2.76
C LEU A 27 -2.77 -10.08 -2.51
N VAL A 28 -2.55 -9.28 -1.47
CA VAL A 28 -3.34 -8.09 -1.16
C VAL A 28 -2.52 -6.85 -1.50
N LEU A 29 -3.03 -6.02 -2.41
CA LEU A 29 -2.41 -4.76 -2.79
C LEU A 29 -3.19 -3.60 -2.18
N VAL A 30 -2.50 -2.76 -1.40
CA VAL A 30 -3.08 -1.55 -0.80
C VAL A 30 -2.33 -0.34 -1.33
N ALA A 31 -2.94 0.36 -2.30
CA ALA A 31 -2.26 1.45 -3.00
C ALA A 31 -2.30 2.74 -2.17
N PHE A 32 -3.46 3.35 -2.02
CA PHE A 32 -3.57 4.55 -1.19
C PHE A 32 -4.88 4.54 -0.39
N SER A 33 -4.82 4.99 0.85
CA SER A 33 -5.99 5.18 1.70
C SER A 33 -5.75 6.30 2.71
N GLN A 34 -6.83 6.83 3.26
CA GLN A 34 -6.73 7.63 4.48
C GLN A 34 -6.37 6.71 5.66
N PRO A 35 -5.73 7.25 6.72
CA PRO A 35 -5.53 6.49 7.94
C PRO A 35 -6.86 5.92 8.45
N ASP A 36 -6.91 4.60 8.60
CA ASP A 36 -8.11 3.86 9.05
C ASP A 36 -7.64 2.69 9.94
N GLU A 37 -7.99 2.76 11.21
CA GLU A 37 -7.58 1.75 12.20
C GLU A 37 -8.25 0.40 11.95
N GLN A 38 -9.52 0.39 11.54
CA GLN A 38 -10.25 -0.86 11.24
C GLN A 38 -9.63 -1.57 10.04
N LEU A 39 -9.32 -0.81 8.98
CA LEU A 39 -8.61 -1.33 7.81
C LEU A 39 -7.24 -1.89 8.20
N SER A 40 -6.48 -1.12 8.98
CA SER A 40 -5.14 -1.51 9.41
C SER A 40 -5.15 -2.81 10.22
N GLN A 41 -6.06 -2.94 11.19
CA GLN A 41 -6.20 -4.15 12.00
C GLN A 41 -6.63 -5.36 11.18
N ALA A 42 -7.54 -5.19 10.21
CA ALA A 42 -7.95 -6.26 9.32
C ALA A 42 -6.79 -6.77 8.44
N LEU A 43 -6.02 -5.84 7.85
CA LEU A 43 -4.86 -6.17 7.03
C LEU A 43 -3.74 -6.84 7.83
N LEU A 44 -3.50 -6.40 9.06
CA LEU A 44 -2.52 -7.04 9.94
C LEU A 44 -2.91 -8.48 10.28
N ARG A 45 -4.19 -8.75 10.57
CA ARG A 45 -4.67 -10.12 10.80
C ARG A 45 -4.49 -10.99 9.54
N LEU A 46 -4.79 -10.46 8.36
CA LEU A 46 -4.57 -11.18 7.10
C LEU A 46 -3.08 -11.45 6.86
N ALA A 47 -2.20 -10.51 7.18
CA ALA A 47 -0.76 -10.66 7.02
C ALA A 47 -0.12 -11.69 7.97
N GLU A 48 -0.84 -12.18 8.98
CA GLU A 48 -0.41 -13.29 9.84
C GLU A 48 -0.61 -14.66 9.17
N LEU A 49 -1.41 -14.73 8.09
CA LEU A 49 -1.73 -15.97 7.41
C LEU A 49 -0.59 -16.40 6.47
N PRO A 50 -0.09 -17.65 6.52
CA PRO A 50 1.03 -18.11 5.69
C PRO A 50 0.78 -18.01 4.19
N GLN A 51 -0.49 -18.13 3.76
CA GLN A 51 -0.92 -18.03 2.37
C GLN A 51 -1.11 -16.59 1.89
N VAL A 52 -0.99 -15.57 2.76
CA VAL A 52 -1.30 -14.17 2.43
C VAL A 52 -0.05 -13.32 2.45
N VAL A 53 0.09 -12.48 1.46
CA VAL A 53 1.07 -11.38 1.39
C VAL A 53 0.33 -10.07 1.24
N VAL A 54 0.66 -9.10 2.08
CA VAL A 54 0.09 -7.75 2.00
C VAL A 54 1.17 -6.77 1.59
N LEU A 55 1.04 -6.21 0.40
CA LEU A 55 1.91 -5.17 -0.14
C LEU A 55 1.23 -3.82 0.03
N THR A 56 1.96 -2.84 0.56
CA THR A 56 1.42 -1.50 0.78
C THR A 56 2.31 -0.43 0.15
N GLU A 57 1.73 0.62 -0.38
CA GLU A 57 2.46 1.84 -0.74
C GLU A 57 2.67 2.73 0.49
N SER A 58 3.64 3.66 0.43
CA SER A 58 3.91 4.62 1.50
C SER A 58 2.68 5.48 1.86
N ILE A 59 1.81 5.74 0.87
CA ILE A 59 0.56 6.50 1.00
C ILE A 59 -0.67 5.61 1.29
N ALA A 60 -0.48 4.33 1.52
CA ALA A 60 -1.56 3.45 1.99
C ALA A 60 -1.95 3.72 3.46
N ASN A 61 -1.07 4.37 4.21
CA ASN A 61 -1.26 4.70 5.63
C ASN A 61 -1.54 3.49 6.52
N VAL A 62 -1.07 2.32 6.12
CA VAL A 62 -1.15 1.07 6.87
C VAL A 62 0.28 0.66 7.24
N ARG A 63 0.51 0.43 8.52
CA ARG A 63 1.83 0.07 9.06
C ARG A 63 1.72 -1.07 10.04
N GLY A 64 2.76 -1.89 10.11
CA GLY A 64 2.83 -2.98 11.10
C GLY A 64 3.65 -4.16 10.63
N LYS A 65 3.68 -5.19 11.46
CA LYS A 65 4.45 -6.41 11.19
C LYS A 65 3.84 -7.19 10.02
N ASN A 66 4.67 -7.93 9.33
CA ASN A 66 4.32 -8.81 8.21
C ASN A 66 3.74 -8.09 6.98
N LEU A 67 3.75 -6.75 6.95
CA LEU A 67 3.45 -5.97 5.75
C LEU A 67 4.74 -5.73 4.97
N ILE A 68 4.63 -5.64 3.66
CA ILE A 68 5.74 -5.27 2.76
C ILE A 68 5.47 -3.86 2.21
N PRO A 69 6.05 -2.80 2.82
CA PRO A 69 5.74 -1.42 2.47
C PRO A 69 6.60 -0.86 1.33
N THR A 70 7.52 -1.66 0.76
CA THR A 70 8.46 -1.24 -0.29
C THR A 70 8.26 -2.06 -1.55
N ILE A 71 7.04 -2.03 -2.11
CA ILE A 71 6.63 -2.82 -3.28
C ILE A 71 7.65 -2.71 -4.42
N ASP A 72 8.06 -1.49 -4.77
CA ASP A 72 8.95 -1.24 -5.92
C ASP A 72 10.33 -1.89 -5.75
N ARG A 73 10.84 -1.99 -4.51
CA ARG A 73 12.08 -2.71 -4.23
C ARG A 73 11.93 -4.21 -4.47
N VAL A 74 10.85 -4.78 -3.93
CA VAL A 74 10.59 -6.23 -4.05
C VAL A 74 10.33 -6.59 -5.50
N TYR A 75 9.58 -5.77 -6.22
CA TYR A 75 9.34 -5.94 -7.64
C TYR A 75 10.64 -6.01 -8.46
N SER A 76 11.64 -5.20 -8.11
CA SER A 76 12.91 -5.15 -8.85
C SER A 76 13.77 -6.41 -8.76
N VAL A 77 13.50 -7.30 -7.80
CA VAL A 77 14.21 -8.57 -7.59
C VAL A 77 13.42 -9.81 -8.00
N ILE A 78 12.21 -9.62 -8.53
CA ILE A 78 11.40 -10.69 -9.11
C ILE A 78 11.70 -10.73 -10.60
N ASP A 79 12.11 -11.88 -11.12
CA ASP A 79 12.35 -12.01 -12.54
C ASP A 79 11.03 -12.15 -13.34
N LYS A 80 11.12 -11.95 -14.67
CA LYS A 80 9.94 -11.96 -15.52
C LYS A 80 9.23 -13.31 -15.55
N ALA A 81 9.98 -14.41 -15.50
CA ALA A 81 9.41 -15.76 -15.51
C ALA A 81 8.65 -16.05 -14.21
N GLU A 82 9.20 -15.60 -13.07
CA GLU A 82 8.44 -15.65 -11.79
C GLU A 82 7.12 -14.88 -11.85
N TRP A 83 7.09 -13.73 -12.53
CA TRP A 83 5.85 -12.95 -12.67
C TRP A 83 4.79 -13.67 -13.49
N GLU A 84 5.19 -14.35 -14.55
CA GLU A 84 4.26 -15.14 -15.38
C GLU A 84 3.62 -16.27 -14.57
N ASP A 85 4.35 -16.85 -13.62
CA ASP A 85 3.83 -17.85 -12.69
C ASP A 85 2.90 -17.28 -11.60
N TYR A 86 2.89 -15.96 -11.43
CA TYR A 86 2.05 -15.26 -10.44
C TYR A 86 0.81 -14.59 -11.04
N ALA A 87 0.50 -14.81 -12.31
CA ALA A 87 -0.75 -14.32 -12.90
C ALA A 87 -1.96 -14.84 -12.10
N PRO A 88 -2.81 -13.95 -11.54
CA PRO A 88 -3.88 -14.38 -10.67
C PRO A 88 -4.97 -15.09 -11.48
N GLU A 89 -5.41 -16.24 -11.01
CA GLU A 89 -6.63 -16.91 -11.52
C GLU A 89 -7.89 -16.14 -11.11
N LEU A 90 -7.83 -15.53 -9.93
CA LEU A 90 -8.91 -14.72 -9.34
C LEU A 90 -8.37 -13.34 -9.00
N HIS A 91 -9.07 -12.31 -9.45
CA HIS A 91 -8.74 -10.93 -9.15
C HIS A 91 -9.97 -10.22 -8.56
N TRP A 92 -9.92 -9.91 -7.29
CA TRP A 92 -10.95 -9.15 -6.59
C TRP A 92 -10.58 -7.68 -6.51
N ARG A 93 -11.54 -6.82 -6.76
CA ARG A 93 -11.47 -5.41 -6.47
C ARG A 93 -12.49 -5.04 -5.41
N ILE A 94 -12.04 -4.47 -4.31
CA ILE A 94 -12.90 -3.97 -3.25
C ILE A 94 -12.94 -2.46 -3.36
N SER A 95 -14.09 -1.92 -3.73
CA SER A 95 -14.30 -0.46 -3.81
C SER A 95 -15.79 -0.15 -3.81
N GLN A 96 -16.15 1.04 -3.31
CA GLN A 96 -17.53 1.50 -3.33
C GLN A 96 -17.91 2.08 -4.69
N GLY A 97 -19.16 1.87 -5.10
CA GLY A 97 -19.80 2.44 -6.27
C GLY A 97 -19.62 1.64 -7.56
N ASP A 98 -20.33 2.08 -8.58
CA ASP A 98 -20.47 1.35 -9.87
C ASP A 98 -19.28 1.55 -10.82
N HIS A 99 -18.37 2.46 -10.49
CA HIS A 99 -17.22 2.72 -11.36
C HIS A 99 -16.10 1.72 -11.12
N VAL A 100 -16.09 0.68 -11.92
CA VAL A 100 -15.07 -0.38 -11.85
C VAL A 100 -13.96 -0.08 -12.85
N VAL A 101 -12.73 0.04 -12.34
CA VAL A 101 -11.52 0.17 -13.16
C VAL A 101 -10.76 -1.13 -13.14
N ASP A 102 -10.60 -1.76 -14.29
CA ASP A 102 -9.80 -2.97 -14.48
C ASP A 102 -8.59 -2.68 -15.37
N THR A 103 -7.57 -2.07 -14.77
CA THR A 103 -6.33 -1.71 -15.47
C THR A 103 -5.56 -2.93 -15.98
N MET A 104 -5.67 -4.06 -15.29
CA MET A 104 -4.93 -5.28 -15.61
C MET A 104 -5.71 -6.22 -16.54
N GLN A 105 -6.98 -5.90 -16.84
CA GLN A 105 -7.87 -6.72 -17.66
C GLN A 105 -8.00 -8.17 -17.16
N SER A 106 -7.99 -8.35 -15.84
CA SER A 106 -8.02 -9.65 -15.17
C SER A 106 -9.06 -9.73 -14.05
N LEU A 107 -9.88 -8.68 -13.89
CA LEU A 107 -10.86 -8.61 -12.81
C LEU A 107 -11.91 -9.73 -12.93
N THR A 108 -12.03 -10.56 -11.91
CA THR A 108 -13.02 -11.63 -11.83
C THR A 108 -14.21 -11.28 -10.94
N CYS A 109 -14.00 -10.43 -9.93
CA CYS A 109 -15.04 -10.02 -9.00
C CYS A 109 -14.86 -8.58 -8.54
N HIS A 110 -15.93 -7.78 -8.63
CA HIS A 110 -16.01 -6.48 -7.95
C HIS A 110 -16.87 -6.61 -6.71
N ILE A 111 -16.28 -6.30 -5.56
CA ILE A 111 -16.96 -6.29 -4.26
C ILE A 111 -17.30 -4.84 -3.93
N ASP A 112 -18.58 -4.48 -4.16
CA ASP A 112 -19.07 -3.14 -3.83
C ASP A 112 -19.26 -3.01 -2.31
N SER A 113 -18.18 -2.63 -1.64
CA SER A 113 -18.15 -2.47 -0.19
C SER A 113 -17.06 -1.49 0.22
N GLN A 114 -17.19 -0.93 1.41
CA GLN A 114 -16.09 -0.25 2.08
C GLN A 114 -15.01 -1.29 2.46
N ALA A 115 -13.77 -1.08 2.02
CA ALA A 115 -12.69 -2.03 2.22
C ALA A 115 -12.47 -2.41 3.69
N ALA A 116 -12.51 -1.42 4.61
CA ALA A 116 -12.37 -1.66 6.04
C ALA A 116 -13.42 -2.63 6.58
N SER A 117 -14.69 -2.41 6.24
CA SER A 117 -15.81 -3.23 6.70
C SER A 117 -15.78 -4.64 6.13
N PHE A 118 -15.48 -4.78 4.84
CA PHE A 118 -15.36 -6.08 4.19
C PHE A 118 -14.20 -6.90 4.74
N LEU A 119 -12.99 -6.30 4.79
CA LEU A 119 -11.79 -6.98 5.25
C LEU A 119 -11.84 -7.29 6.75
N GLU A 120 -12.56 -6.49 7.55
CA GLU A 120 -12.81 -6.80 8.96
C GLU A 120 -13.55 -8.13 9.11
N VAL A 121 -14.63 -8.33 8.36
CA VAL A 121 -15.41 -9.58 8.39
C VAL A 121 -14.58 -10.73 7.81
N LEU A 122 -13.96 -10.54 6.65
CA LEU A 122 -13.14 -11.56 5.98
C LEU A 122 -12.01 -12.04 6.91
N SER A 123 -11.22 -11.11 7.48
CA SER A 123 -10.05 -11.45 8.31
C SER A 123 -10.39 -12.21 9.59
N ARG A 124 -11.63 -12.13 10.06
CA ARG A 124 -12.11 -12.91 11.20
C ARG A 124 -12.71 -14.28 10.81
N SER A 125 -13.04 -14.45 9.54
CA SER A 125 -13.71 -15.64 9.03
C SER A 125 -12.76 -16.65 8.39
N VAL A 126 -11.51 -16.21 8.10
CA VAL A 126 -10.49 -17.05 7.45
C VAL A 126 -9.42 -17.50 8.45
N PHE A 127 -8.73 -18.59 8.11
CA PHE A 127 -7.75 -19.20 9.00
C PHE A 127 -6.48 -19.63 8.23
N PRO A 128 -5.36 -19.89 8.94
CA PRO A 128 -4.12 -20.34 8.31
C PRO A 128 -4.29 -21.66 7.58
N ILE A 129 -3.72 -21.75 6.38
CA ILE A 129 -3.52 -23.00 5.64
C ILE A 129 -2.03 -23.19 5.39
N GLU A 130 -1.59 -24.41 5.14
CA GLU A 130 -0.21 -24.72 4.82
C GLU A 130 0.23 -24.03 3.52
N SER A 131 1.17 -23.10 3.62
CA SER A 131 1.72 -22.34 2.49
C SER A 131 3.10 -21.77 2.88
N ASP A 132 3.98 -21.66 1.92
CA ASP A 132 5.27 -20.97 2.03
C ASP A 132 5.26 -19.58 1.38
N TYR A 133 4.11 -19.17 0.85
CA TYR A 133 3.98 -17.99 0.02
C TYR A 133 4.41 -16.69 0.72
N SER A 134 3.91 -16.44 1.93
CA SER A 134 4.32 -15.27 2.73
C SER A 134 5.83 -15.29 3.02
N MET A 135 6.38 -16.45 3.39
CA MET A 135 7.81 -16.61 3.68
C MET A 135 8.67 -16.31 2.44
N LEU A 136 8.26 -16.74 1.26
CA LEU A 136 8.99 -16.48 0.01
C LEU A 136 9.06 -14.99 -0.30
N TRP A 137 7.95 -14.26 -0.13
CA TRP A 137 7.90 -12.81 -0.35
C TRP A 137 8.75 -12.04 0.67
N HIS A 138 8.72 -12.41 1.94
CA HIS A 138 9.58 -11.79 2.95
C HIS A 138 11.06 -12.06 2.71
N ARG A 139 11.44 -13.22 2.19
CA ARG A 139 12.82 -13.47 1.75
C ARG A 139 13.24 -12.53 0.61
N LYS A 140 12.35 -12.29 -0.36
CA LYS A 140 12.60 -11.31 -1.44
C LYS A 140 12.72 -9.89 -0.89
N GLU A 141 11.89 -9.50 0.07
CA GLU A 141 12.00 -8.20 0.75
C GLU A 141 13.37 -8.02 1.41
N VAL A 142 13.88 -9.04 2.08
CA VAL A 142 15.22 -9.00 2.70
C VAL A 142 16.32 -8.82 1.64
N ILE A 143 16.24 -9.56 0.54
CA ILE A 143 17.20 -9.44 -0.58
C ILE A 143 17.12 -8.03 -1.19
N ALA A 144 15.92 -7.57 -1.51
CA ALA A 144 15.68 -6.25 -2.09
C ALA A 144 16.18 -5.12 -1.18
N THR A 145 15.94 -5.23 0.12
CA THR A 145 16.43 -4.26 1.11
C THR A 145 17.95 -4.22 1.12
N ARG A 146 18.61 -5.36 1.19
CA ARG A 146 20.08 -5.44 1.17
C ARG A 146 20.68 -4.80 -0.10
N LEU A 147 20.13 -5.13 -1.26
CA LEU A 147 20.60 -4.57 -2.53
C LEU A 147 20.39 -3.06 -2.62
N HIS A 148 19.25 -2.58 -2.12
CA HIS A 148 18.96 -1.15 -2.06
C HIS A 148 19.93 -0.43 -1.12
N ASP A 149 20.18 -0.95 0.07
CA ASP A 149 21.07 -0.35 1.06
C ASP A 149 22.52 -0.30 0.54
N ASP A 150 22.97 -1.37 -0.13
CA ASP A 150 24.27 -1.40 -0.78
C ASP A 150 24.37 -0.36 -1.90
N TYR A 151 23.36 -0.26 -2.75
CA TYR A 151 23.30 0.77 -3.79
C TYR A 151 23.36 2.18 -3.20
N ILE A 152 22.54 2.46 -2.17
CA ILE A 152 22.51 3.78 -1.49
C ILE A 152 23.86 4.09 -0.85
N ALA A 153 24.57 3.11 -0.31
CA ALA A 153 25.89 3.34 0.30
C ALA A 153 26.93 3.83 -0.73
N HIS A 154 26.87 3.34 -1.96
CA HIS A 154 27.90 3.55 -2.97
C HIS A 154 27.51 4.58 -4.05
N VAL A 155 26.23 4.88 -4.23
CA VAL A 155 25.77 5.87 -5.22
C VAL A 155 26.29 7.26 -4.88
N GLY A 156 26.70 8.03 -5.91
CA GLY A 156 27.09 9.44 -5.78
C GLY A 156 25.88 10.30 -5.36
N TRP A 157 26.14 11.60 -5.16
CA TRP A 157 25.07 12.53 -4.81
C TRP A 157 24.02 12.60 -5.93
N CYS A 158 22.77 12.30 -5.57
CA CYS A 158 21.59 12.34 -6.45
C CYS A 158 20.33 12.45 -5.59
N ASP A 159 19.18 12.67 -6.23
CA ASP A 159 17.89 12.81 -5.53
C ASP A 159 17.59 11.60 -4.64
N LEU A 160 17.80 10.38 -5.12
CA LEU A 160 17.56 9.18 -4.32
C LEU A 160 18.44 9.14 -3.06
N LYS A 161 19.71 9.59 -3.18
CA LYS A 161 20.60 9.73 -2.02
C LYS A 161 20.10 10.78 -1.05
N ALA A 162 19.58 11.90 -1.54
CA ALA A 162 18.96 12.92 -0.70
C ALA A 162 17.76 12.35 0.08
N PHE A 163 16.89 11.58 -0.56
CA PHE A 163 15.77 10.91 0.12
C PHE A 163 16.21 9.98 1.24
N SER A 164 17.32 9.26 1.08
CA SER A 164 17.86 8.38 2.12
C SER A 164 18.30 9.13 3.39
N LEU A 165 18.56 10.43 3.28
CA LEU A 165 18.93 11.30 4.41
C LEU A 165 17.75 12.10 4.95
N ILE A 166 16.87 12.56 4.07
CA ILE A 166 15.71 13.39 4.44
C ILE A 166 14.68 12.57 5.21
N LEU A 167 14.27 11.40 4.68
CA LEU A 167 13.17 10.64 5.26
C LEU A 167 13.44 10.23 6.71
N PRO A 168 14.62 9.68 7.07
CA PRO A 168 14.90 9.35 8.47
C PRO A 168 15.00 10.56 9.40
N ALA A 169 15.26 11.77 8.85
CA ALA A 169 15.36 12.99 9.61
C ALA A 169 13.99 13.64 9.92
N ILE A 170 12.92 13.16 9.31
CA ILE A 170 11.55 13.65 9.58
C ILE A 170 11.17 13.28 11.01
N PRO A 171 10.73 14.25 11.84
CA PRO A 171 10.32 13.96 13.22
C PRO A 171 9.16 12.95 13.29
N PRO A 172 9.14 12.08 14.31
CA PRO A 172 7.99 11.19 14.55
C PRO A 172 6.68 11.98 14.72
N GLY A 173 5.59 11.40 14.26
CA GLY A 173 4.26 12.02 14.34
C GLY A 173 4.00 13.13 13.31
N THR A 174 4.89 13.30 12.34
CA THR A 174 4.71 14.28 11.26
C THR A 174 3.70 13.80 10.23
N ALA A 175 2.85 14.69 9.71
CA ALA A 175 2.08 14.50 8.48
C ALA A 175 3.00 14.78 7.28
N LEU A 176 3.34 13.74 6.50
CA LEU A 176 4.20 13.85 5.34
C LEU A 176 3.37 14.08 4.08
N GLN A 177 3.58 15.22 3.44
CA GLN A 177 2.98 15.55 2.14
C GLN A 177 4.01 15.33 1.03
N LEU A 178 3.67 14.54 0.04
CA LEU A 178 4.54 14.21 -1.08
C LEU A 178 3.96 14.77 -2.38
N SER A 179 4.76 15.45 -3.17
CA SER A 179 4.34 15.81 -4.52
C SER A 179 4.31 14.60 -5.45
N ASN A 180 3.54 14.68 -6.51
CA ASN A 180 3.56 13.69 -7.59
C ASN A 180 4.90 13.69 -8.35
N GLY A 181 5.08 12.70 -9.19
CA GLY A 181 6.29 12.51 -9.98
C GLY A 181 7.34 11.68 -9.24
N THR A 182 8.59 12.11 -9.30
CA THR A 182 9.73 11.38 -8.72
C THR A 182 9.67 11.35 -7.20
N THR A 183 9.14 12.40 -6.58
CA THR A 183 9.08 12.55 -5.11
C THR A 183 8.36 11.38 -4.45
N VAL A 184 7.10 11.11 -4.80
CA VAL A 184 6.35 10.01 -4.20
C VAL A 184 6.94 8.66 -4.57
N ARG A 185 7.51 8.52 -5.78
CA ARG A 185 8.16 7.28 -6.21
C ARG A 185 9.44 6.97 -5.43
N TYR A 186 10.25 7.99 -5.15
CA TYR A 186 11.44 7.81 -4.31
C TYR A 186 11.06 7.52 -2.85
N ALA A 187 10.06 8.24 -2.30
CA ALA A 187 9.58 7.95 -0.95
C ALA A 187 9.11 6.50 -0.81
N GLN A 188 8.48 5.93 -1.85
CA GLN A 188 8.03 4.53 -1.91
C GLN A 188 9.17 3.51 -1.77
N LEU A 189 10.41 3.91 -2.07
CA LEU A 189 11.59 3.06 -1.89
C LEU A 189 12.12 3.03 -0.45
N PHE A 190 11.53 3.72 0.49
CA PHE A 190 11.98 3.80 1.88
C PHE A 190 10.84 3.49 2.85
N LYS A 191 11.19 2.93 4.00
CA LYS A 191 10.24 2.76 5.10
C LYS A 191 10.08 4.11 5.82
N CYS A 192 8.84 4.56 5.97
CA CYS A 192 8.47 5.81 6.64
C CYS A 192 7.60 5.50 7.87
N GLU A 193 8.07 4.62 8.76
CA GLU A 193 7.29 4.13 9.90
C GLU A 193 7.07 5.20 10.98
N GLN A 194 7.97 6.20 11.07
CA GLN A 194 7.91 7.26 12.08
C GLN A 194 6.86 8.34 11.80
N VAL A 195 6.43 8.54 10.54
CA VAL A 195 5.45 9.57 10.22
C VAL A 195 4.04 9.13 10.62
N LEU A 196 3.21 10.08 11.02
CA LEU A 196 1.82 9.81 11.38
C LEU A 196 1.01 9.34 10.17
N ARG A 197 1.16 10.07 9.06
CA ARG A 197 0.50 9.76 7.78
C ARG A 197 1.34 10.26 6.61
N SER A 198 1.08 9.72 5.44
CA SER A 198 1.67 10.16 4.18
C SER A 198 0.57 10.40 3.16
N ASP A 199 0.57 11.57 2.54
CA ASP A 199 -0.44 11.99 1.56
C ASP A 199 0.22 12.45 0.25
N CYS A 200 -0.50 12.28 -0.84
CA CYS A 200 -0.09 12.73 -2.17
C CYS A 200 -1.32 12.97 -3.04
N ASN A 201 -1.27 13.97 -3.92
CA ASN A 201 -2.36 14.29 -4.85
C ASN A 201 -2.45 13.27 -5.99
N ARG A 202 -2.67 11.98 -5.68
CA ARG A 202 -2.64 10.87 -6.65
C ARG A 202 -3.88 10.74 -7.52
N GLY A 203 -5.01 11.35 -7.15
CA GLY A 203 -6.30 11.14 -7.83
C GLY A 203 -6.25 11.41 -9.32
N VAL A 204 -5.61 12.52 -9.72
CA VAL A 204 -5.39 12.89 -11.13
C VAL A 204 -3.92 12.89 -11.54
N SER A 205 -3.03 12.56 -10.62
CA SER A 205 -1.56 12.55 -10.81
C SER A 205 -0.99 13.88 -11.32
N GLY A 206 -1.68 15.00 -11.10
CA GLY A 206 -1.18 16.36 -11.41
C GLY A 206 0.00 16.72 -10.52
N ILE A 207 0.91 17.53 -11.06
CA ILE A 207 2.05 18.04 -10.32
C ILE A 207 1.75 19.39 -9.66
N GLU A 208 0.73 20.08 -10.11
CA GLU A 208 0.25 21.34 -9.55
C GLU A 208 -0.51 21.13 -8.25
N GLY A 209 -0.57 22.14 -7.42
CA GLY A 209 -1.36 22.17 -6.20
C GLY A 209 -0.79 21.40 -5.02
N SER A 210 0.36 20.72 -5.14
CA SER A 210 0.96 19.97 -4.02
C SER A 210 1.32 20.90 -2.85
N THR A 211 1.87 22.07 -3.15
CA THR A 211 2.27 23.08 -2.14
C THR A 211 1.04 23.67 -1.45
N SER A 212 0.00 24.03 -2.20
CA SER A 212 -1.23 24.60 -1.62
C SER A 212 -2.01 23.56 -0.81
N THR A 213 -2.02 22.30 -1.25
CA THR A 213 -2.62 21.19 -0.47
C THR A 213 -1.89 20.99 0.86
N ALA A 214 -0.55 20.97 0.84
CA ALA A 214 0.26 20.85 2.05
C ALA A 214 0.06 22.04 3.00
N ALA A 215 0.01 23.27 2.48
CA ALA A 215 -0.28 24.47 3.26
C ALA A 215 -1.69 24.39 3.89
N GLY A 216 -2.69 23.96 3.12
CA GLY A 216 -4.06 23.75 3.63
C GLY A 216 -4.11 22.70 4.74
N ALA A 217 -3.41 21.57 4.56
CA ALA A 217 -3.30 20.53 5.58
C ALA A 217 -2.65 21.05 6.86
N ALA A 218 -1.55 21.82 6.73
CA ALA A 218 -0.86 22.43 7.87
C ALA A 218 -1.70 23.49 8.63
N CYS A 219 -2.63 24.16 7.93
CA CYS A 219 -3.53 25.15 8.56
C CYS A 219 -4.60 24.51 9.42
N VAL A 220 -5.02 23.28 9.13
CA VAL A 220 -6.13 22.61 9.82
C VAL A 220 -5.69 21.45 10.71
N GLY A 221 -4.49 20.92 10.50
CA GLY A 221 -3.89 19.86 11.30
C GLY A 221 -3.25 20.41 12.58
N GLU A 222 -3.18 19.57 13.60
CA GLU A 222 -2.46 19.88 14.85
C GLU A 222 -1.01 19.40 14.81
N GLU A 223 -0.72 18.44 13.92
CA GLU A 223 0.60 17.84 13.72
C GLU A 223 1.51 18.70 12.84
N MET A 224 2.83 18.55 13.03
CA MET A 224 3.79 19.12 12.10
C MET A 224 3.57 18.57 10.70
N THR A 225 3.46 19.44 9.70
CA THR A 225 3.39 19.04 8.29
C THR A 225 4.74 19.30 7.62
N VAL A 226 5.27 18.28 6.96
CA VAL A 226 6.47 18.36 6.11
C VAL A 226 6.08 18.08 4.68
N LEU A 227 6.41 18.98 3.77
CA LEU A 227 6.25 18.78 2.32
C LEU A 227 7.61 18.44 1.70
N ILE A 228 7.67 17.35 0.94
CA ILE A 228 8.76 17.08 0.00
C ILE A 228 8.20 17.28 -1.41
N THR A 229 8.80 18.17 -2.16
CA THR A 229 8.34 18.55 -3.51
C THR A 229 9.51 18.68 -4.47
N GLY A 230 9.25 18.41 -5.75
CA GLY A 230 10.16 18.79 -6.83
C GLY A 230 9.98 20.26 -7.21
N ASP A 231 10.94 20.80 -7.94
CA ASP A 231 10.97 22.19 -8.43
C ASP A 231 9.70 22.56 -9.23
N MET A 232 9.30 21.68 -10.14
CA MET A 232 8.10 21.86 -10.99
C MET A 232 6.77 21.84 -10.21
N SER A 233 6.76 21.22 -9.04
CA SER A 233 5.54 21.08 -8.21
C SER A 233 5.47 22.14 -7.10
N PHE A 234 6.50 22.96 -6.96
CA PHE A 234 6.59 24.00 -5.93
C PHE A 234 5.85 25.28 -6.32
N SER A 235 5.65 25.52 -7.61
CA SER A 235 5.01 26.71 -8.20
C SER A 235 3.49 26.69 -8.05
#